data_ecb0489ca29be925f46f112f4f7e34f7
#
_entry.id   ecb0489ca29be925f46f112f4f7e34f7
#
_cell.length_a   1.000
_cell.length_b   1.000
_cell.length_c   1.000
_cell.angle_alpha   90.00
_cell.angle_beta   90.00
_cell.angle_gamma   90.00
#
_symmetry.space_group_name_H-M   'P 1'
#
loop_
_entity.id
_entity.type
_entity.pdbx_description
1 polymer ?
#
loop_
_entity_poly.entity_id
_entity_poly.type
_entity_poly.pdbx_seq_one_letter_code
_entity_poly.pdbx_strand_id
1 'polypeptide(L)'
;LDRFMFKIDGDYASREELFKIVSRTTGEKTPNAEVVVDGDFILASTQIIRHVVIAPHIQDYITRLVLSTHADSSHAPNWVQENISIGVSPRGAQAIVSAAKVAAVVDGRFAVSRKDINAVAIPALQHRIVRTFEAETGARSSSSLIARLVDEIPCFETWESFDV
;
A
#
# COMPACT_ATOMS: atom_id res chain seq x y z
N LEU A 1 -10.55 -8.59 -6.27
CA LEU A 1 -9.96 -7.32 -5.79
C LEU A 1 -8.43 -7.25 -5.96
N ASP A 2 -7.70 -8.38 -5.98
CA ASP A 2 -6.23 -8.45 -6.07
C ASP A 2 -5.61 -7.67 -7.26
N ARG A 3 -6.38 -7.43 -8.35
CA ARG A 3 -5.92 -6.67 -9.53
C ARG A 3 -5.91 -5.15 -9.35
N PHE A 4 -6.61 -4.62 -8.36
CA PHE A 4 -6.63 -3.18 -8.08
C PHE A 4 -5.37 -2.80 -7.29
N MET A 5 -4.72 -1.70 -7.67
CA MET A 5 -3.47 -1.28 -7.03
C MET A 5 -3.69 -0.92 -5.57
N PHE A 6 -4.71 -0.13 -5.28
CA PHE A 6 -5.06 0.36 -3.95
C PHE A 6 -6.52 0.10 -3.62
N LYS A 7 -6.78 -0.14 -2.34
CA LYS A 7 -8.09 0.05 -1.71
C LYS A 7 -7.96 1.22 -0.73
N ILE A 8 -8.78 2.23 -0.95
CA ILE A 8 -8.86 3.41 -0.09
C ILE A 8 -10.22 3.34 0.61
N ASP A 9 -10.20 3.37 1.93
CA ASP A 9 -11.43 3.49 2.72
C ASP A 9 -11.78 4.97 2.81
N GLY A 10 -13.02 5.30 2.43
CA GLY A 10 -13.55 6.66 2.50
C GLY A 10 -14.56 6.76 3.64
N ASP A 11 -14.43 7.77 4.46
CA ASP A 11 -15.41 8.08 5.48
C ASP A 11 -16.66 8.73 4.89
N TYR A 12 -17.77 8.63 5.61
CA TYR A 12 -18.98 9.38 5.25
C TYR A 12 -18.72 10.88 5.38
N ALA A 13 -19.28 11.64 4.42
CA ALA A 13 -19.18 13.09 4.44
C ALA A 13 -19.79 13.65 5.74
N SER A 14 -19.09 14.58 6.37
CA SER A 14 -19.62 15.36 7.48
C SER A 14 -20.83 16.19 7.02
N ARG A 15 -21.62 16.70 7.97
CA ARG A 15 -22.77 17.57 7.66
C ARG A 15 -22.37 18.76 6.78
N GLU A 16 -21.23 19.36 7.05
CA GLU A 16 -20.74 20.53 6.32
C GLU A 16 -20.26 20.17 4.91
N GLU A 17 -19.58 19.04 4.77
CA GLU A 17 -19.16 18.53 3.47
C GLU A 17 -20.35 18.12 2.62
N LEU A 18 -21.33 17.42 3.21
CA LEU A 18 -22.55 17.02 2.53
C LEU A 18 -23.33 18.25 2.05
N PHE A 19 -23.44 19.30 2.87
CA PHE A 19 -24.06 20.57 2.46
C PHE A 19 -23.34 21.19 1.25
N LYS A 20 -21.99 21.21 1.25
CA LYS A 20 -21.20 21.70 0.11
C LYS A 20 -21.40 20.83 -1.13
N ILE A 21 -21.40 19.51 -0.98
CA ILE A 21 -21.63 18.56 -2.08
C ILE A 21 -22.98 18.84 -2.73
N VAL A 22 -24.07 18.85 -1.95
CA VAL A 22 -25.42 19.09 -2.45
C VAL A 22 -25.50 20.45 -3.15
N SER A 23 -25.02 21.52 -2.51
CA SER A 23 -25.06 22.87 -3.11
C SER A 23 -24.30 22.96 -4.44
N ARG A 24 -23.19 22.23 -4.60
CA ARG A 24 -22.36 22.24 -5.82
C ARG A 24 -22.89 21.35 -6.93
N THR A 25 -23.59 20.25 -6.57
CA THR A 25 -24.02 19.25 -7.54
C THR A 25 -25.45 19.40 -8.01
N THR A 26 -26.29 20.17 -7.25
CA THR A 26 -27.71 20.42 -7.60
C THR A 26 -27.98 21.84 -8.08
N GLY A 27 -26.95 22.70 -8.17
CA GLY A 27 -27.06 24.06 -8.68
C GLY A 27 -27.04 24.10 -10.22
N GLU A 28 -27.40 25.26 -10.80
CA GLU A 28 -27.41 25.47 -12.27
C GLU A 28 -26.02 25.33 -12.92
N LYS A 29 -24.93 25.57 -12.16
CA LYS A 29 -23.56 25.48 -12.67
C LYS A 29 -22.89 24.22 -12.17
N THR A 30 -22.63 23.28 -13.08
CA THR A 30 -21.77 22.13 -12.81
C THR A 30 -20.30 22.57 -12.95
N PRO A 31 -19.47 22.43 -11.89
CA PRO A 31 -18.06 22.75 -11.99
C PRO A 31 -17.38 21.77 -12.95
N ASN A 32 -16.71 22.31 -13.98
CA ASN A 32 -15.89 21.52 -14.89
C ASN A 32 -14.45 21.50 -14.40
N ALA A 33 -13.80 20.33 -14.47
CA ALA A 33 -12.37 20.20 -14.21
C ALA A 33 -11.57 20.71 -15.43
N GLU A 34 -10.51 21.44 -15.17
CA GLU A 34 -9.55 21.84 -16.22
C GLU A 34 -8.57 20.69 -16.50
N VAL A 35 -8.17 20.56 -17.75
CA VAL A 35 -7.12 19.60 -18.14
C VAL A 35 -5.79 20.17 -17.70
N VAL A 36 -5.13 19.48 -16.74
CA VAL A 36 -3.84 19.90 -16.19
C VAL A 36 -2.65 19.27 -16.92
N VAL A 37 -2.82 18.00 -17.36
CA VAL A 37 -1.79 17.22 -18.08
C VAL A 37 -2.46 16.39 -19.17
N ASP A 38 -1.70 16.07 -20.20
CA ASP A 38 -2.13 15.18 -21.30
C ASP A 38 -1.63 13.74 -21.13
N GLY A 39 -1.97 12.88 -22.09
CA GLY A 39 -1.55 11.47 -22.08
C GLY A 39 -0.04 11.30 -22.27
N ASP A 40 0.60 12.14 -23.05
CA ASP A 40 2.04 12.07 -23.32
C ASP A 40 2.85 12.38 -22.06
N PHE A 41 2.40 13.35 -21.25
CA PHE A 41 2.98 13.64 -19.94
C PHE A 41 2.88 12.43 -19.00
N ILE A 42 1.73 11.74 -18.98
CA ILE A 42 1.54 10.54 -18.14
C ILE A 42 2.48 9.43 -18.59
N LEU A 43 2.62 9.19 -19.90
CA LEU A 43 3.53 8.18 -20.44
C LEU A 43 4.98 8.48 -20.11
N ALA A 44 5.43 9.73 -20.31
CA ALA A 44 6.77 10.18 -19.97
C ALA A 44 7.07 10.01 -18.46
N SER A 45 6.12 10.41 -17.61
CA SER A 45 6.22 10.23 -16.15
C SER A 45 6.37 8.76 -15.77
N THR A 46 5.64 7.85 -16.42
CA THR A 46 5.75 6.41 -16.19
C THR A 46 7.17 5.89 -16.51
N GLN A 47 7.81 6.38 -17.55
CA GLN A 47 9.20 6.00 -17.87
C GLN A 47 10.18 6.49 -16.78
N ILE A 48 10.03 7.72 -16.30
CA ILE A 48 10.86 8.26 -15.21
C ILE A 48 10.72 7.40 -13.96
N ILE A 49 9.49 7.06 -13.55
CA ILE A 49 9.20 6.23 -12.37
C ILE A 49 9.89 4.85 -12.46
N ARG A 50 9.95 4.26 -13.65
CA ARG A 50 10.63 2.96 -13.83
C ARG A 50 12.12 3.01 -13.48
N HIS A 51 12.78 4.14 -13.69
CA HIS A 51 14.21 4.33 -13.39
C HIS A 51 14.50 4.65 -11.92
N VAL A 52 13.48 4.84 -11.08
CA VAL A 52 13.68 5.04 -9.63
C VAL A 52 14.34 3.80 -9.02
N VAL A 53 15.42 4.03 -8.29
CA VAL A 53 16.24 2.96 -7.70
C VAL A 53 15.58 2.40 -6.45
N ILE A 54 15.65 1.08 -6.30
CA ILE A 54 15.33 0.39 -5.04
C ILE A 54 16.60 -0.31 -4.58
N ALA A 55 17.10 0.07 -3.41
CA ALA A 55 18.25 -0.58 -2.81
C ALA A 55 17.93 -2.03 -2.41
N PRO A 56 18.90 -2.97 -2.45
CA PRO A 56 18.66 -4.37 -2.13
C PRO A 56 17.99 -4.60 -0.76
N HIS A 57 18.39 -3.87 0.27
CA HIS A 57 17.80 -3.97 1.61
C HIS A 57 16.33 -3.49 1.67
N ILE A 58 15.93 -2.54 0.81
CA ILE A 58 14.53 -2.10 0.70
C ILE A 58 13.71 -3.17 -0.04
N GLN A 59 14.28 -3.77 -1.07
CA GLN A 59 13.64 -4.88 -1.78
C GLN A 59 13.44 -6.10 -0.86
N ASP A 60 14.45 -6.43 -0.06
CA ASP A 60 14.38 -7.47 0.96
C ASP A 60 13.29 -7.16 2.00
N TYR A 61 13.23 -5.94 2.51
CA TYR A 61 12.17 -5.52 3.42
C TYR A 61 10.77 -5.72 2.84
N ILE A 62 10.53 -5.34 1.58
CA ILE A 62 9.25 -5.58 0.89
C ILE A 62 8.95 -7.08 0.83
N THR A 63 9.94 -7.89 0.49
CA THR A 63 9.80 -9.33 0.38
C THR A 63 9.43 -9.96 1.72
N ARG A 64 10.12 -9.62 2.80
CA ARG A 64 9.80 -10.09 4.15
C ARG A 64 8.44 -9.61 4.62
N LEU A 65 8.07 -8.35 4.35
CA LEU A 65 6.76 -7.82 4.68
C LEU A 65 5.63 -8.61 3.98
N VAL A 66 5.80 -8.99 2.72
CA VAL A 66 4.81 -9.82 2.01
C VAL A 66 4.82 -11.24 2.54
N LEU A 67 5.98 -11.86 2.74
CA LEU A 67 6.09 -13.21 3.30
C LEU A 67 5.53 -13.30 4.72
N SER A 68 5.66 -12.25 5.53
CA SER A 68 5.10 -12.21 6.88
C SER A 68 3.57 -12.26 6.94
N THR A 69 2.89 -12.05 5.80
CA THR A 69 1.42 -12.22 5.72
C THR A 69 0.99 -13.70 5.57
N HIS A 70 1.91 -14.62 5.33
CA HIS A 70 1.65 -16.06 5.15
C HIS A 70 1.93 -16.81 6.44
N ALA A 71 0.92 -17.44 7.00
CA ALA A 71 0.97 -18.12 8.30
C ALA A 71 2.03 -19.23 8.41
N ASP A 72 2.38 -19.86 7.29
CA ASP A 72 3.38 -20.93 7.16
C ASP A 72 4.80 -20.40 6.91
N SER A 73 4.97 -19.09 6.76
CA SER A 73 6.28 -18.48 6.52
C SER A 73 7.08 -18.36 7.82
N SER A 74 8.40 -18.62 7.74
CA SER A 74 9.35 -18.36 8.83
C SER A 74 9.47 -16.87 9.21
N HIS A 75 9.03 -15.98 8.34
CA HIS A 75 9.00 -14.53 8.59
C HIS A 75 7.71 -14.07 9.28
N ALA A 76 6.70 -14.96 9.40
CA ALA A 76 5.41 -14.58 9.97
C ALA A 76 5.48 -14.52 11.50
N PRO A 77 5.08 -13.42 12.14
CA PRO A 77 4.83 -13.39 13.57
C PRO A 77 3.74 -14.42 13.97
N ASN A 78 3.84 -14.99 15.14
CA ASN A 78 2.91 -16.05 15.61
C ASN A 78 1.42 -15.65 15.51
N TRP A 79 1.11 -14.37 15.73
CA TRP A 79 -0.26 -13.88 15.68
C TRP A 79 -0.86 -13.88 14.26
N VAL A 80 -0.05 -13.99 13.20
CA VAL A 80 -0.53 -14.01 11.81
C VAL A 80 -1.39 -15.24 11.57
N GLN A 81 -0.98 -16.40 12.10
CA GLN A 81 -1.73 -17.66 11.96
C GLN A 81 -3.17 -17.58 12.49
N GLU A 82 -3.39 -16.81 13.56
CA GLU A 82 -4.70 -16.62 14.16
C GLU A 82 -5.58 -15.61 13.40
N ASN A 83 -4.97 -14.76 12.57
CA ASN A 83 -5.64 -13.59 12.02
C ASN A 83 -5.72 -13.52 10.49
N ILE A 84 -4.81 -14.20 9.79
CA ILE A 84 -4.73 -14.18 8.32
C ILE A 84 -4.80 -15.63 7.81
N SER A 85 -5.84 -15.93 7.06
CA SER A 85 -6.03 -17.25 6.43
C SER A 85 -5.38 -17.32 5.05
N ILE A 86 -5.34 -16.22 4.30
CA ILE A 86 -4.66 -16.14 3.00
C ILE A 86 -3.82 -14.87 2.99
N GLY A 87 -2.51 -15.03 2.76
CA GLY A 87 -1.55 -13.94 2.66
C GLY A 87 -1.56 -13.25 1.28
N VAL A 88 -0.71 -12.26 1.15
CA VAL A 88 -0.59 -11.39 -0.03
C VAL A 88 0.10 -12.12 -1.19
N SER A 89 -0.48 -12.08 -2.38
CA SER A 89 0.12 -12.60 -3.61
C SER A 89 1.33 -11.75 -4.07
N PRO A 90 2.19 -12.25 -4.99
CA PRO A 90 3.28 -11.46 -5.57
C PRO A 90 2.85 -10.12 -6.19
N ARG A 91 1.57 -9.99 -6.60
CA ARG A 91 1.01 -8.73 -7.08
C ARG A 91 0.99 -7.64 -6.00
N GLY A 92 0.87 -8.02 -4.73
CA GLY A 92 0.97 -7.06 -3.64
C GLY A 92 2.37 -6.45 -3.51
N ALA A 93 3.43 -7.26 -3.63
CA ALA A 93 4.80 -6.76 -3.68
C ALA A 93 5.01 -5.82 -4.87
N GLN A 94 4.52 -6.19 -6.06
CA GLN A 94 4.59 -5.34 -7.25
C GLN A 94 3.84 -4.00 -7.07
N ALA A 95 2.68 -4.02 -6.41
CA ALA A 95 1.90 -2.82 -6.10
C ALA A 95 2.66 -1.89 -5.16
N ILE A 96 3.26 -2.43 -4.07
CA ILE A 96 4.11 -1.65 -3.16
C ILE A 96 5.27 -1.02 -3.91
N VAL A 97 6.04 -1.81 -4.68
CA VAL A 97 7.19 -1.32 -5.45
C VAL A 97 6.81 -0.17 -6.36
N SER A 98 5.73 -0.35 -7.14
CA SER A 98 5.29 0.68 -8.09
C SER A 98 4.83 1.96 -7.38
N ALA A 99 4.05 1.82 -6.33
CA ALA A 99 3.54 2.96 -5.57
C ALA A 99 4.62 3.70 -4.79
N ALA A 100 5.57 2.97 -4.18
CA ALA A 100 6.67 3.56 -3.44
C ALA A 100 7.64 4.34 -4.35
N LYS A 101 7.85 3.88 -5.59
CA LYS A 101 8.61 4.64 -6.60
C LYS A 101 7.93 5.97 -6.91
N VAL A 102 6.60 5.98 -7.07
CA VAL A 102 5.83 7.22 -7.27
C VAL A 102 5.96 8.13 -6.05
N ALA A 103 5.80 7.59 -4.83
CA ALA A 103 5.92 8.36 -3.60
C ALA A 103 7.31 9.03 -3.48
N ALA A 104 8.38 8.31 -3.82
CA ALA A 104 9.73 8.85 -3.84
C ALA A 104 9.88 10.02 -4.83
N VAL A 105 9.34 9.89 -6.06
CA VAL A 105 9.40 10.94 -7.08
C VAL A 105 8.60 12.17 -6.66
N VAL A 106 7.42 12.00 -6.10
CA VAL A 106 6.59 13.10 -5.58
C VAL A 106 7.31 13.86 -4.46
N ASP A 107 8.11 13.17 -3.66
CA ASP A 107 8.99 13.76 -2.63
C ASP A 107 10.32 14.31 -3.21
N GLY A 108 10.50 14.33 -4.53
CA GLY A 108 11.69 14.85 -5.21
C GLY A 108 12.93 13.93 -5.11
N ARG A 109 12.73 12.63 -4.84
CA ARG A 109 13.80 11.64 -4.69
C ARG A 109 13.77 10.59 -5.82
N PHE A 110 14.95 10.09 -6.16
CA PHE A 110 15.12 9.04 -7.17
C PHE A 110 15.50 7.68 -6.58
N ALA A 111 15.33 7.53 -5.28
CA ALA A 111 15.52 6.27 -4.56
C ALA A 111 14.41 6.06 -3.54
N VAL A 112 13.89 4.83 -3.49
CA VAL A 112 12.85 4.42 -2.55
C VAL A 112 13.44 4.26 -1.15
N SER A 113 12.72 4.75 -0.14
CA SER A 113 13.02 4.59 1.28
C SER A 113 11.96 3.76 1.99
N ARG A 114 12.25 3.33 3.24
CA ARG A 114 11.25 2.67 4.10
C ARG A 114 9.99 3.52 4.29
N LYS A 115 10.15 4.85 4.41
CA LYS A 115 9.02 5.78 4.57
C LYS A 115 8.02 5.66 3.42
N ASP A 116 8.51 5.50 2.19
CA ASP A 116 7.65 5.35 1.01
C ASP A 116 6.89 4.03 1.03
N ILE A 117 7.56 2.94 1.45
CA ILE A 117 6.92 1.64 1.62
C ILE A 117 5.81 1.72 2.68
N ASN A 118 6.11 2.28 3.85
CA ASN A 118 5.14 2.40 4.94
C ASN A 118 3.91 3.21 4.54
N ALA A 119 4.10 4.29 3.78
CA ALA A 119 3.01 5.13 3.31
C ALA A 119 2.02 4.41 2.38
N VAL A 120 2.51 3.44 1.59
CA VAL A 120 1.69 2.74 0.58
C VAL A 120 1.27 1.32 1.00
N ALA A 121 1.87 0.76 2.06
CA ALA A 121 1.65 -0.63 2.45
C ALA A 121 0.17 -0.94 2.77
N ILE A 122 -0.47 -0.13 3.60
CA ILE A 122 -1.87 -0.35 3.99
C ILE A 122 -2.80 -0.32 2.77
N PRO A 123 -2.88 0.76 1.98
CA PRO A 123 -3.77 0.79 0.82
C PRO A 123 -3.44 -0.25 -0.24
N ALA A 124 -2.17 -0.67 -0.35
CA ALA A 124 -1.76 -1.70 -1.29
C ALA A 124 -2.09 -3.13 -0.83
N LEU A 125 -2.07 -3.42 0.47
CA LEU A 125 -2.16 -4.80 0.96
C LEU A 125 -3.47 -5.16 1.65
N GLN A 126 -4.18 -4.21 2.25
CA GLN A 126 -5.36 -4.50 3.08
C GLN A 126 -6.47 -5.29 2.37
N HIS A 127 -6.59 -5.17 1.06
CA HIS A 127 -7.60 -5.87 0.25
C HIS A 127 -7.08 -7.17 -0.36
N ARG A 128 -5.83 -7.53 -0.08
CA ARG A 128 -5.14 -8.71 -0.59
C ARG A 128 -4.96 -9.82 0.44
N ILE A 129 -5.25 -9.54 1.71
CA ILE A 129 -5.31 -10.57 2.76
C ILE A 129 -6.74 -11.01 2.97
N VAL A 130 -6.90 -12.30 3.31
CA VAL A 130 -8.16 -12.84 3.81
C VAL A 130 -7.97 -13.13 5.30
N ARG A 131 -8.85 -12.56 6.12
CA ARG A 131 -8.82 -12.77 7.57
C ARG A 131 -9.39 -14.13 7.94
N THR A 132 -9.02 -14.63 9.10
CA THR A 132 -9.68 -15.79 9.72
C THR A 132 -11.06 -15.37 10.23
N PHE A 133 -11.92 -16.36 10.53
CA PHE A 133 -13.23 -16.12 11.13
C PHE A 133 -13.10 -15.43 12.49
N GLU A 134 -12.12 -15.83 13.29
CA GLU A 134 -11.84 -15.26 14.60
C GLU A 134 -11.44 -13.78 14.51
N ALA A 135 -10.63 -13.43 13.51
CA ALA A 135 -10.24 -12.03 13.27
C ALA A 135 -11.42 -11.18 12.80
N GLU A 136 -12.36 -11.75 12.03
CA GLU A 136 -13.56 -11.05 11.58
C GLU A 136 -14.53 -10.79 12.74
N THR A 137 -14.78 -11.79 13.58
CA THR A 137 -15.64 -11.67 14.76
C THR A 137 -15.02 -10.80 15.85
N GLY A 138 -13.68 -10.79 15.97
CA GLY A 138 -12.93 -9.94 16.88
C GLY A 138 -12.76 -8.48 16.43
N ALA A 139 -13.48 -8.03 15.38
CA ALA A 139 -13.46 -6.68 14.82
C ALA A 139 -12.05 -6.18 14.41
N ARG A 140 -11.10 -7.08 14.12
CA ARG A 140 -9.76 -6.73 13.63
C ARG A 140 -9.83 -6.42 12.14
N SER A 141 -9.58 -5.17 11.75
CA SER A 141 -9.60 -4.77 10.35
C SER A 141 -8.35 -5.25 9.59
N SER A 142 -8.47 -5.50 8.29
CA SER A 142 -7.30 -5.82 7.45
C SER A 142 -6.25 -4.71 7.49
N SER A 143 -6.68 -3.44 7.55
CA SER A 143 -5.77 -2.29 7.66
C SER A 143 -4.97 -2.32 8.97
N SER A 144 -5.60 -2.65 10.12
CA SER A 144 -4.90 -2.74 11.40
C SER A 144 -3.90 -3.90 11.44
N LEU A 145 -4.20 -5.03 10.80
CA LEU A 145 -3.27 -6.16 10.70
C LEU A 145 -2.05 -5.81 9.85
N ILE A 146 -2.26 -5.14 8.70
CA ILE A 146 -1.12 -4.68 7.87
C ILE A 146 -0.31 -3.60 8.58
N ALA A 147 -0.95 -2.63 9.26
CA ALA A 147 -0.24 -1.62 10.04
C ALA A 147 0.68 -2.27 11.09
N ARG A 148 0.16 -3.26 11.81
CA ARG A 148 0.93 -4.00 12.79
C ARG A 148 2.13 -4.73 12.18
N LEU A 149 2.00 -5.36 11.01
CA LEU A 149 3.12 -5.98 10.30
C LEU A 149 4.19 -4.96 9.91
N VAL A 150 3.78 -3.80 9.39
CA VAL A 150 4.70 -2.71 9.02
C VAL A 150 5.50 -2.21 10.23
N ASP A 151 4.87 -2.16 11.41
CA ASP A 151 5.53 -1.72 12.65
C ASP A 151 6.48 -2.78 13.22
N GLU A 152 6.08 -4.07 13.18
CA GLU A 152 6.84 -5.18 13.76
C GLU A 152 7.99 -5.66 12.89
N ILE A 153 7.87 -5.62 11.55
CA ILE A 153 8.92 -6.12 10.66
C ILE A 153 10.05 -5.08 10.54
N PRO A 154 11.27 -5.40 10.97
CA PRO A 154 12.41 -4.48 10.92
C PRO A 154 12.84 -4.26 9.46
N CYS A 155 13.26 -3.03 9.13
CA CYS A 155 13.79 -2.71 7.80
C CYS A 155 15.17 -3.33 7.54
N PHE A 156 15.96 -3.52 8.61
CA PHE A 156 17.27 -4.13 8.54
C PHE A 156 17.24 -5.37 9.44
N GLU A 157 17.51 -6.53 8.88
CA GLU A 157 18.06 -7.64 9.64
C GLU A 157 19.57 -7.42 9.72
N THR A 158 20.17 -7.73 10.87
CA THR A 158 21.61 -7.72 11.01
C THR A 158 22.22 -8.62 9.94
N TRP A 159 23.14 -8.08 9.15
CA TRP A 159 23.73 -8.62 7.92
C TRP A 159 24.58 -9.88 8.18
N GLU A 160 24.03 -10.94 8.74
CA GLU A 160 24.79 -12.15 9.09
C GLU A 160 24.51 -13.40 8.24
N SER A 161 23.73 -13.33 7.17
CA SER A 161 23.42 -14.55 6.40
C SER A 161 23.10 -14.34 4.91
N PHE A 162 23.98 -13.66 4.19
CA PHE A 162 24.08 -13.91 2.75
C PHE A 162 25.43 -14.58 2.47
N ASP A 163 25.55 -15.87 2.78
CA ASP A 163 26.56 -16.71 2.15
C ASP A 163 26.19 -16.86 0.68
N VAL A 164 27.06 -16.34 -0.18
CA VAL A 164 27.05 -16.45 -1.64
C VAL A 164 27.40 -17.86 -2.07
#